data_7ed766893d2192fb9632911194599116
#
_entry.id   7ed766893d2192fb9632911194599116
#
_cell.length_a   1.000
_cell.length_b   1.000
_cell.length_c   1.000
_cell.angle_alpha   90.00
_cell.angle_beta   90.00
_cell.angle_gamma   90.00
#
_symmetry.space_group_name_H-M   'P 1'
#
loop_
_entity.id
_entity.type
_entity.pdbx_description
1 polymer ?
#
loop_
_entity_poly.entity_id
_entity_poly.type
_entity_poly.pdbx_seq_one_letter_code
_entity_poly.pdbx_strand_id
1 'polypeptide(L)' 'MRYFLTTIDKKDLKLTFVAKTERSFPNLEELEEIVETKDFCILFMMELTEEQYEDFKIK' A
#
# COMPACT_ATOMS: atom_id res chain seq x y z
N MET A 1 -13.41 2.69 5.35
CA MET A 1 -12.24 2.50 4.46
C MET A 1 -10.96 2.83 5.22
N ARG A 2 -9.99 1.96 5.14
CA ARG A 2 -8.69 2.17 5.79
C ARG A 2 -7.62 2.39 4.74
N TYR A 3 -6.61 3.16 5.08
CA TYR A 3 -5.55 3.56 4.17
C TYR A 3 -4.21 3.15 4.76
N PHE A 4 -3.38 2.50 3.95
CA PHE A 4 -2.07 2.01 4.41
C PHE A 4 -0.97 2.50 3.47
N LEU A 5 -0.02 3.25 4.03
CA LEU A 5 1.18 3.63 3.31
C LEU A 5 2.08 2.41 3.25
N THR A 6 2.35 1.92 2.06
CA THR A 6 3.02 0.65 1.85
C THR A 6 4.23 0.84 0.94
N THR A 7 5.35 0.27 1.35
CA THR A 7 6.56 0.21 0.52
C THR A 7 6.88 -1.25 0.24
N ILE A 8 7.07 -1.57 -1.02
CA ILE A 8 7.41 -2.92 -1.44
C ILE A 8 8.70 -2.91 -2.28
N ASP A 9 9.31 -4.08 -2.38
CA ASP A 9 10.46 -4.32 -3.25
C ASP A 9 10.02 -5.32 -4.32
N LYS A 10 10.08 -4.88 -5.57
CA LYS A 10 9.66 -5.66 -6.73
C LYS A 10 10.78 -5.64 -7.75
N LYS A 11 11.51 -6.75 -7.90
CA LYS A 11 12.59 -6.89 -8.90
C LYS A 11 13.57 -5.71 -8.87
N ASP A 12 14.12 -5.44 -7.70
CA ASP A 12 15.09 -4.35 -7.47
C ASP A 12 14.50 -2.94 -7.61
N LEU A 13 13.19 -2.84 -7.74
CA LEU A 13 12.49 -1.57 -7.79
C LEU A 13 11.67 -1.42 -6.52
N LYS A 14 11.86 -0.33 -5.81
CA LYS A 14 11.06 -0.02 -4.61
C LYS A 14 9.92 0.89 -4.99
N LEU A 15 8.73 0.51 -4.58
CA LEU A 15 7.53 1.28 -4.83
C LEU A 15 6.86 1.65 -3.51
N THR A 16 6.40 2.89 -3.42
CA THR A 16 5.63 3.34 -2.27
C THR A 16 4.27 3.81 -2.76
N PHE A 17 3.23 3.32 -2.14
CA PHE A 17 1.86 3.67 -2.53
C PHE A 17 0.93 3.59 -1.32
N VAL A 18 -0.29 4.10 -1.48
CA VAL A 18 -1.31 3.99 -0.45
C VAL A 18 -2.30 2.92 -0.88
N ALA A 19 -2.40 1.86 -0.09
CA ALA A 19 -3.36 0.80 -0.32
C ALA A 19 -4.64 1.11 0.46
N LYS A 20 -5.78 0.99 -0.20
CA LYS A 20 -7.09 1.18 0.41
C LYS A 20 -7.74 -0.15 0.64
N THR A 21 -8.31 -0.35 1.82
CA THR A 21 -9.01 -1.59 2.11
C THR A 21 -10.12 -1.35 3.12
N GLU A 22 -11.13 -2.20 3.10
CA GLU A 22 -12.17 -2.20 4.13
C GLU A 22 -11.83 -3.15 5.26
N ARG A 23 -10.71 -3.87 5.14
CA ARG A 23 -10.25 -4.83 6.13
C ARG A 23 -9.34 -4.17 7.16
N SER A 24 -8.92 -4.93 8.15
CA SER A 24 -7.98 -4.44 9.15
C SER A 24 -6.63 -4.06 8.55
N PHE A 25 -6.25 -4.72 7.46
CA PHE A 25 -5.07 -4.40 6.67
C PHE A 25 -5.23 -5.05 5.30
N PRO A 26 -4.52 -4.56 4.27
CA PRO A 26 -4.61 -5.14 2.93
C PRO A 26 -4.08 -6.57 2.94
N ASN A 27 -4.78 -7.50 2.28
CA ASN A 27 -4.26 -8.85 2.16
C ASN A 27 -3.36 -8.94 0.92
N LEU A 28 -2.69 -10.07 0.76
CA LEU A 28 -1.77 -10.26 -0.36
C LEU A 28 -2.44 -10.13 -1.71
N GLU A 29 -3.67 -10.61 -1.84
CA GLU A 29 -4.39 -10.51 -3.11
C GLU A 29 -4.63 -9.07 -3.51
N GLU A 30 -5.01 -8.21 -2.57
CA GLU A 30 -5.21 -6.80 -2.84
C GLU A 30 -3.92 -6.13 -3.28
N LEU A 31 -2.81 -6.47 -2.62
CA LEU A 31 -1.51 -5.92 -2.97
C LEU A 31 -1.04 -6.41 -4.33
N GLU A 32 -1.27 -7.69 -4.63
CA GLU A 32 -0.91 -8.26 -5.93
C GLU A 32 -1.63 -7.55 -7.07
N GLU A 33 -2.86 -7.17 -6.87
CA GLU A 33 -3.61 -6.42 -7.88
C GLU A 33 -3.01 -5.03 -8.10
N ILE A 34 -2.60 -4.37 -7.03
CA ILE A 34 -2.02 -3.03 -7.13
C ILE A 34 -0.67 -3.07 -7.83
N VAL A 35 0.20 -4.01 -7.45
CA VAL A 35 1.55 -4.07 -8.01
C VAL A 35 1.64 -4.91 -9.28
N GLU A 36 0.56 -5.59 -9.64
CA GLU A 36 0.45 -6.39 -10.86
C GLU A 36 1.45 -7.55 -10.94
N THR A 37 1.86 -8.08 -9.81
CA THR A 37 2.75 -9.23 -9.74
C THR A 37 2.62 -9.91 -8.39
N LYS A 38 2.97 -11.19 -8.34
CA LYS A 38 3.06 -11.91 -7.08
C LYS A 38 4.47 -11.93 -6.51
N ASP A 39 5.43 -11.40 -7.28
CA ASP A 39 6.84 -11.47 -6.96
C ASP A 39 7.31 -10.16 -6.34
N PHE A 40 6.98 -9.95 -5.07
CA PHE A 40 7.37 -8.77 -4.34
C PHE A 40 7.49 -9.07 -2.84
N CYS A 41 8.21 -8.21 -2.13
CA CYS A 41 8.32 -8.28 -0.67
C CYS A 41 7.80 -6.97 -0.08
N ILE A 42 7.07 -7.08 1.04
CA ILE A 42 6.62 -5.90 1.76
C ILE A 42 7.75 -5.46 2.68
N LEU A 43 8.22 -4.23 2.50
CA LEU A 43 9.29 -3.67 3.33
C LEU A 43 8.74 -2.84 4.48
N PHE A 44 7.62 -2.20 4.28
CA PHE A 44 7.06 -1.29 5.27
C PHE A 44 5.56 -1.11 5.01
N MET A 45 4.79 -1.02 6.09
CA MET A 45 3.37 -0.73 5.99
C MET A 45 2.93 -0.03 7.26
N MET A 46 2.21 1.09 7.15
CA MET A 46 1.62 1.74 8.29
C MET A 46 0.25 2.28 7.92
N GLU A 47 -0.66 2.24 8.87
CA GLU A 47 -1.99 2.79 8.65
C GLU A 47 -1.96 4.30 8.74
N LEU A 48 -2.67 4.96 7.82
CA LEU A 48 -2.83 6.40 7.81
C LEU A 48 -4.21 6.76 8.34
N THR A 49 -4.30 7.91 9.00
CA THR A 49 -5.59 8.49 9.31
C THR A 49 -6.17 9.03 8.00
N GLU A 50 -7.48 9.29 8.00
CA GLU A 50 -8.12 9.89 6.84
C GLU A 50 -7.50 11.24 6.49
N GLU A 51 -7.16 12.01 7.51
CA GLU A 51 -6.50 13.30 7.34
C GLU A 51 -5.13 13.14 6.67
N GLN A 52 -4.32 12.19 7.12
CA GLN A 52 -3.03 11.92 6.51
C GLN A 52 -3.18 11.46 5.06
N TYR A 53 -4.17 10.64 4.79
CA TYR A 53 -4.43 10.18 3.43
C TYR A 53 -4.78 11.36 2.52
N GLU A 54 -5.59 12.30 2.99
CA GLU A 54 -5.96 13.47 2.20
C GLU A 54 -4.74 14.33 1.89
N ASP A 55 -3.79 14.44 2.81
CA ASP A 55 -2.56 15.18 2.58
C ASP A 55 -1.75 14.55 1.45
N PHE A 56 -1.69 13.22 1.40
CA PHE A 56 -1.01 12.53 0.30
C PHE A 56 -1.75 12.71 -1.02
N LYS A 57 -3.06 12.71 -0.98
CA LYS A 57 -3.88 12.73 -2.17
C LYS A 57 -3.81 14.05 -2.92
N ILE A 58 -3.61 15.13 -2.23
CA ILE A 58 -3.62 16.48 -2.81
C ILE A 58 -2.40 16.72 -3.69
N LYS A 59 -1.40 15.92 -3.57
CA LYS A 59 -0.22 16.03 -4.42
C LYS A 59 -0.52 15.52 -5.82
#